data_ee71ccba1cb79068379b63656fd6704c
#
_entry.id   ee71ccba1cb79068379b63656fd6704c
#
_cell.length_a   1.000
_cell.length_b   1.000
_cell.length_c   1.000
_cell.angle_alpha   90.00
_cell.angle_beta   90.00
_cell.angle_gamma   90.00
#
_symmetry.space_group_name_H-M   'P 1'
#
loop_
_entity.id
_entity.type
_entity.pdbx_description
1 polymer ?
#
loop_
_entity_poly.entity_id
_entity_poly.type
_entity_poly.pdbx_seq_one_letter_code
_entity_poly.pdbx_strand_id
1 'polypeptide(L)'
;IPNTSNRVDFILTGEDENHHQNYVLVELKQWEKAEVTDIPQLVRTFVGGGYHNVDHPSRQAESYDLMMKSMNEGIYGNNIGGYPCAYLHNYEQKHPEPLLDDRYKDLVRQAPVYFQNDYGKLEETFRKYVGHGKGMAILYEIANGKIRPSKKLVECIDSLYQGNDDFILIDEQNVAYQTILKKSEDLDHKSTIIVKGGPGTGKS
;
A
#
# COMPACT_ATOMS: atom_id res chain seq x y z
N ILE A 1 1.16 11.23 -3.91
CA ILE A 1 2.34 10.43 -4.29
C ILE A 1 2.98 11.08 -5.50
N PRO A 2 4.33 11.27 -5.52
CA PRO A 2 5.00 11.95 -6.62
C PRO A 2 4.70 11.30 -7.98
N ASN A 3 4.40 12.16 -8.98
CA ASN A 3 4.17 11.77 -10.38
C ASN A 3 2.99 10.82 -10.63
N THR A 4 2.06 10.68 -9.67
CA THR A 4 0.83 9.90 -9.81
C THR A 4 -0.39 10.75 -9.41
N SER A 5 -1.60 10.34 -9.82
CA SER A 5 -2.85 10.92 -9.31
C SER A 5 -3.22 10.40 -7.92
N ASN A 6 -2.48 9.41 -7.42
CA ASN A 6 -2.78 8.72 -6.18
C ASN A 6 -2.38 9.57 -4.97
N ARG A 7 -3.20 9.53 -3.94
CA ARG A 7 -3.04 10.28 -2.70
C ARG A 7 -3.05 9.33 -1.53
N VAL A 8 -2.23 9.63 -0.55
CA VAL A 8 -2.36 9.04 0.78
C VAL A 8 -3.54 9.72 1.47
N ASP A 9 -4.47 8.95 2.00
CA ASP A 9 -5.68 9.52 2.60
C ASP A 9 -5.37 10.21 3.92
N PHE A 10 -4.55 9.60 4.77
CA PHE A 10 -4.26 10.15 6.07
C PHE A 10 -2.86 9.76 6.56
N ILE A 11 -2.16 10.73 7.17
CA ILE A 11 -0.86 10.51 7.82
C ILE A 11 -0.88 11.16 9.20
N LEU A 12 -0.50 10.38 10.22
CA LEU A 12 -0.13 10.90 11.54
C LEU A 12 1.38 10.82 11.69
N THR A 13 1.93 11.82 12.36
CA THR A 13 3.37 11.91 12.64
C THR A 13 3.62 12.14 14.11
N GLY A 14 4.71 11.60 14.65
CA GLY A 14 5.08 11.74 16.04
C GLY A 14 6.31 10.91 16.38
N GLU A 15 6.61 10.84 17.67
CA GLU A 15 7.64 9.95 18.21
C GLU A 15 7.00 8.77 18.94
N ASP A 16 7.70 7.63 18.97
CA ASP A 16 7.38 6.53 19.86
C ASP A 16 7.93 6.77 21.28
N GLU A 17 7.75 5.82 22.19
CA GLU A 17 8.26 5.88 23.57
C GLU A 17 9.80 6.00 23.67
N ASN A 18 10.52 5.58 22.61
CA ASN A 18 11.98 5.65 22.53
C ASN A 18 12.46 6.89 21.77
N HIS A 19 11.58 7.84 21.50
CA HIS A 19 11.85 9.06 20.73
C HIS A 19 12.30 8.83 19.27
N HIS A 20 11.97 7.67 18.68
CA HIS A 20 12.14 7.48 17.25
C HIS A 20 11.05 8.25 16.50
N GLN A 21 11.46 8.97 15.47
CA GLN A 21 10.55 9.73 14.61
C GLN A 21 9.81 8.77 13.68
N ASN A 22 8.48 8.88 13.66
CA ASN A 22 7.64 7.96 12.92
C ASN A 22 6.47 8.68 12.24
N TYR A 23 5.90 8.00 11.23
CA TYR A 23 4.56 8.27 10.74
C TYR A 23 3.74 6.99 10.66
N VAL A 24 2.44 7.13 10.87
CA VAL A 24 1.45 6.10 10.55
C VAL A 24 0.70 6.55 9.31
N LEU A 25 0.72 5.72 8.26
CA LEU A 25 -0.02 5.92 7.03
C LEU A 25 -1.31 5.11 7.09
N VAL A 26 -2.45 5.77 6.93
CA VAL A 26 -3.76 5.12 6.96
C VAL A 26 -4.41 5.24 5.59
N GLU A 27 -4.66 4.12 4.95
CA GLU A 27 -5.50 4.01 3.77
C GLU A 27 -6.96 3.82 4.20
N LEU A 28 -7.86 4.72 3.80
CA LEU A 28 -9.27 4.68 4.16
C LEU A 28 -10.09 3.97 3.09
N LYS A 29 -10.91 3.01 3.49
CA LYS A 29 -11.83 2.32 2.58
C LYS A 29 -13.26 2.43 3.05
N GLN A 30 -14.13 2.86 2.13
CA GLN A 30 -15.57 2.95 2.34
C GLN A 30 -16.30 1.68 1.84
N TRP A 31 -15.61 0.54 1.88
CA TRP A 31 -16.21 -0.72 1.44
C TRP A 31 -17.18 -1.26 2.52
N GLU A 32 -18.19 -1.98 2.05
CA GLU A 32 -19.11 -2.71 2.90
C GLU A 32 -18.94 -4.23 2.76
N LYS A 33 -18.31 -4.66 1.67
CA LYS A 33 -18.13 -6.09 1.35
C LYS A 33 -16.81 -6.29 0.60
N ALA A 34 -16.21 -7.44 0.83
CA ALA A 34 -15.10 -7.95 0.04
C ALA A 34 -15.26 -9.46 -0.16
N GLU A 35 -14.69 -9.96 -1.24
CA GLU A 35 -14.65 -11.37 -1.59
C GLU A 35 -13.20 -11.73 -1.92
N VAL A 36 -12.83 -12.94 -1.58
CA VAL A 36 -11.53 -13.49 -1.95
C VAL A 36 -11.49 -13.74 -3.45
N THR A 37 -10.32 -13.54 -4.09
CA THR A 37 -10.09 -13.90 -5.47
C THR A 37 -9.02 -14.99 -5.59
N ASP A 38 -8.93 -15.63 -6.74
CA ASP A 38 -7.85 -16.55 -7.09
C ASP A 38 -6.60 -15.82 -7.62
N ILE A 39 -6.67 -14.50 -7.77
CA ILE A 39 -5.56 -13.66 -8.19
C ILE A 39 -4.80 -13.16 -6.97
N PRO A 40 -3.49 -13.42 -6.86
CA PRO A 40 -2.69 -12.99 -5.71
C PRO A 40 -2.81 -11.48 -5.45
N GLN A 41 -2.81 -11.08 -4.18
CA GLN A 41 -2.85 -9.69 -3.71
C GLN A 41 -4.13 -8.90 -4.06
N LEU A 42 -5.06 -9.48 -4.84
CA LEU A 42 -6.32 -8.83 -5.22
C LEU A 42 -7.50 -9.37 -4.43
N VAL A 43 -8.46 -8.50 -4.20
CA VAL A 43 -9.78 -8.80 -3.65
C VAL A 43 -10.85 -8.28 -4.58
N ARG A 44 -12.05 -8.85 -4.49
CA ARG A 44 -13.22 -8.39 -5.25
C ARG A 44 -14.13 -7.59 -4.34
N THR A 45 -14.48 -6.39 -4.76
CA THR A 45 -15.40 -5.52 -4.02
C THR A 45 -16.26 -4.68 -4.96
N PHE A 46 -17.30 -4.07 -4.40
CA PHE A 46 -18.19 -3.19 -5.15
C PHE A 46 -17.67 -1.75 -5.07
N VAL A 47 -17.18 -1.22 -6.20
CA VAL A 47 -16.68 0.15 -6.35
C VAL A 47 -17.02 0.69 -7.73
N GLY A 48 -17.21 1.99 -7.87
CA GLY A 48 -17.49 2.61 -9.17
C GLY A 48 -18.76 2.11 -9.86
N GLY A 49 -19.74 1.60 -9.10
CA GLY A 49 -21.02 1.11 -9.64
C GLY A 49 -20.99 -0.37 -10.10
N GLY A 50 -19.92 -1.13 -9.80
CA GLY A 50 -19.81 -2.55 -10.15
C GLY A 50 -18.85 -3.33 -9.25
N TYR A 51 -18.80 -4.65 -9.44
CA TYR A 51 -17.81 -5.51 -8.79
C TYR A 51 -16.52 -5.53 -9.59
N HIS A 52 -15.43 -5.13 -8.94
CA HIS A 52 -14.09 -5.10 -9.56
C HIS A 52 -13.07 -5.84 -8.70
N ASN A 53 -12.07 -6.40 -9.36
CA ASN A 53 -10.87 -6.86 -8.69
C ASN A 53 -9.97 -5.63 -8.48
N VAL A 54 -9.57 -5.42 -7.24
CA VAL A 54 -8.76 -4.28 -6.81
C VAL A 54 -7.66 -4.77 -5.88
N ASP A 55 -6.66 -3.95 -5.63
CA ASP A 55 -5.62 -4.27 -4.65
C ASP A 55 -6.23 -4.53 -3.27
N HIS A 56 -5.67 -5.52 -2.57
CA HIS A 56 -5.94 -5.69 -1.15
C HIS A 56 -5.59 -4.40 -0.39
N PRO A 57 -6.42 -3.93 0.57
CA PRO A 57 -6.15 -2.67 1.29
C PRO A 57 -4.75 -2.58 1.91
N SER A 58 -4.27 -3.69 2.48
CA SER A 58 -2.90 -3.78 3.00
C SER A 58 -1.84 -3.58 1.92
N ARG A 59 -2.05 -4.17 0.73
CA ARG A 59 -1.12 -4.01 -0.40
C ARG A 59 -1.03 -2.57 -0.84
N GLN A 60 -2.15 -1.88 -0.93
CA GLN A 60 -2.19 -0.47 -1.30
C GLN A 60 -1.47 0.40 -0.27
N ALA A 61 -1.78 0.23 1.03
CA ALA A 61 -1.12 0.97 2.10
C ALA A 61 0.39 0.73 2.13
N GLU A 62 0.83 -0.53 1.98
CA GLU A 62 2.24 -0.91 1.89
C GLU A 62 2.95 -0.27 0.70
N SER A 63 2.33 -0.30 -0.49
CA SER A 63 2.92 0.28 -1.70
C SER A 63 3.15 1.80 -1.56
N TYR A 64 2.22 2.49 -0.91
CA TYR A 64 2.34 3.92 -0.64
C TYR A 64 3.46 4.23 0.37
N ASP A 65 3.58 3.44 1.42
CA ASP A 65 4.66 3.55 2.40
C ASP A 65 6.03 3.32 1.74
N LEU A 66 6.17 2.26 0.95
CA LEU A 66 7.39 1.96 0.20
C LEU A 66 7.77 3.09 -0.77
N MET A 67 6.78 3.64 -1.48
CA MET A 67 6.99 4.79 -2.36
C MET A 67 7.48 6.01 -1.59
N MET A 68 6.85 6.34 -0.46
CA MET A 68 7.26 7.46 0.37
C MET A 68 8.69 7.27 0.90
N LYS A 69 9.02 6.11 1.45
CA LYS A 69 10.36 5.76 1.93
C LYS A 69 11.42 5.80 0.83
N SER A 70 11.04 5.45 -0.39
CA SER A 70 11.97 5.38 -1.53
C SER A 70 12.21 6.73 -2.21
N MET A 71 11.26 7.67 -2.14
CA MET A 71 11.29 8.90 -2.94
C MET A 71 11.36 10.19 -2.11
N ASN A 72 11.04 10.16 -0.82
CA ASN A 72 11.02 11.37 0.01
C ASN A 72 12.32 11.50 0.82
N GLU A 73 13.17 12.48 0.48
CA GLU A 73 14.45 12.73 1.15
C GLU A 73 14.27 13.06 2.65
N GLY A 74 13.17 13.72 3.03
CA GLY A 74 12.86 13.99 4.43
C GLY A 74 12.64 12.71 5.25
N ILE A 75 12.09 11.66 4.62
CA ILE A 75 11.87 10.36 5.28
C ILE A 75 13.17 9.56 5.34
N TYR A 76 13.77 9.23 4.20
CA TYR A 76 14.93 8.35 4.21
C TYR A 76 16.20 9.03 4.76
N GLY A 77 16.33 10.36 4.61
CA GLY A 77 17.46 11.13 5.11
C GLY A 77 17.47 11.27 6.64
N ASN A 78 16.31 11.36 7.25
CA ASN A 78 16.15 11.45 8.71
C ASN A 78 15.80 10.10 9.36
N ASN A 79 15.76 9.03 8.60
CA ASN A 79 15.41 7.68 9.06
C ASN A 79 14.05 7.63 9.78
N ILE A 80 13.04 8.35 9.26
CA ILE A 80 11.69 8.37 9.80
C ILE A 80 11.02 7.03 9.53
N GLY A 81 10.55 6.35 10.60
CA GLY A 81 9.87 5.07 10.52
C GLY A 81 8.46 5.21 9.95
N GLY A 82 8.08 4.34 8.98
CA GLY A 82 6.73 4.31 8.42
C GLY A 82 5.98 3.05 8.83
N TYR A 83 4.72 3.22 9.23
CA TYR A 83 3.81 2.16 9.68
C TYR A 83 2.49 2.25 8.89
N PRO A 84 2.39 1.56 7.75
CA PRO A 84 1.17 1.56 6.95
C PRO A 84 0.08 0.70 7.58
N CYS A 85 -1.17 1.10 7.42
CA CYS A 85 -2.35 0.31 7.75
C CYS A 85 -3.54 0.72 6.90
N ALA A 86 -4.57 -0.11 6.87
CA ALA A 86 -5.84 0.20 6.22
C ALA A 86 -6.98 0.24 7.24
N TYR A 87 -7.89 1.20 7.12
CA TYR A 87 -9.07 1.29 7.95
C TYR A 87 -10.35 1.30 7.10
N LEU A 88 -11.13 0.23 7.25
CA LEU A 88 -12.39 0.03 6.56
C LEU A 88 -13.55 0.49 7.47
N HIS A 89 -13.80 1.77 7.50
CA HIS A 89 -14.69 2.41 8.48
C HIS A 89 -16.19 2.05 8.34
N ASN A 90 -16.62 1.50 7.18
CA ASN A 90 -17.98 1.03 6.93
C ASN A 90 -18.10 -0.51 6.88
N TYR A 91 -16.99 -1.22 7.07
CA TYR A 91 -16.95 -2.66 6.89
C TYR A 91 -17.12 -3.38 8.24
N GLU A 92 -18.20 -4.10 8.39
CA GLU A 92 -18.41 -4.98 9.52
C GLU A 92 -17.68 -6.32 9.30
N GLN A 93 -16.76 -6.65 10.20
CA GLN A 93 -15.94 -7.85 10.11
C GLN A 93 -16.81 -9.11 10.13
N LYS A 94 -16.52 -10.04 9.24
CA LYS A 94 -17.23 -11.33 9.09
C LYS A 94 -16.44 -12.48 9.71
N HIS A 95 -17.03 -13.64 9.76
CA HIS A 95 -16.41 -14.89 10.18
C HIS A 95 -16.83 -16.03 9.25
N PRO A 96 -15.97 -16.58 8.37
CA PRO A 96 -14.58 -16.15 8.12
C PRO A 96 -14.50 -14.78 7.44
N GLU A 97 -13.39 -14.07 7.66
CA GLU A 97 -13.16 -12.75 7.09
C GLU A 97 -12.35 -12.85 5.79
N PRO A 98 -12.91 -12.45 4.62
CA PRO A 98 -12.22 -12.53 3.34
C PRO A 98 -10.90 -11.75 3.28
N LEU A 99 -10.81 -10.60 3.95
CA LEU A 99 -9.60 -9.78 3.97
C LEU A 99 -8.50 -10.32 4.91
N LEU A 100 -8.82 -11.30 5.75
CA LEU A 100 -7.86 -11.98 6.63
C LEU A 100 -7.61 -13.43 6.21
N ASP A 101 -8.00 -13.81 4.98
CA ASP A 101 -7.70 -15.14 4.42
C ASP A 101 -6.18 -15.40 4.41
N ASP A 102 -5.77 -16.65 4.61
CA ASP A 102 -4.35 -17.04 4.72
C ASP A 102 -3.50 -16.59 3.53
N ARG A 103 -4.07 -16.47 2.35
CA ARG A 103 -3.38 -15.96 1.14
C ARG A 103 -2.92 -14.52 1.25
N TYR A 104 -3.53 -13.72 2.13
CA TYR A 104 -3.17 -12.31 2.37
C TYR A 104 -2.36 -12.10 3.65
N LYS A 105 -2.01 -13.17 4.35
CA LYS A 105 -1.36 -13.13 5.66
C LYS A 105 -0.11 -12.26 5.69
N ASP A 106 0.73 -12.35 4.67
CA ASP A 106 1.97 -11.56 4.61
C ASP A 106 1.69 -10.07 4.37
N LEU A 107 0.69 -9.75 3.54
CA LEU A 107 0.23 -8.37 3.34
C LEU A 107 -0.31 -7.77 4.63
N VAL A 108 -1.20 -8.48 5.31
CA VAL A 108 -1.80 -8.02 6.57
C VAL A 108 -0.76 -7.87 7.68
N ARG A 109 0.30 -8.67 7.68
CA ARG A 109 1.42 -8.52 8.61
C ARG A 109 2.22 -7.23 8.35
N GLN A 110 2.41 -6.85 7.09
CA GLN A 110 3.13 -5.63 6.70
C GLN A 110 2.28 -4.36 6.93
N ALA A 111 0.99 -4.44 6.61
CA ALA A 111 0.04 -3.34 6.77
C ALA A 111 -1.29 -3.88 7.34
N PRO A 112 -1.49 -3.82 8.66
CA PRO A 112 -2.69 -4.33 9.31
C PRO A 112 -3.98 -3.70 8.76
N VAL A 113 -5.06 -4.51 8.74
CA VAL A 113 -6.41 -4.06 8.40
C VAL A 113 -7.22 -3.88 9.68
N TYR A 114 -7.85 -2.73 9.81
CA TYR A 114 -8.80 -2.40 10.86
C TYR A 114 -10.20 -2.27 10.28
N PHE A 115 -11.19 -2.79 10.97
CA PHE A 115 -12.59 -2.77 10.58
C PHE A 115 -13.37 -1.70 11.37
N GLN A 116 -14.64 -1.50 11.03
CA GLN A 116 -15.50 -0.48 11.60
C GLN A 116 -15.42 -0.38 13.14
N ASN A 117 -15.37 -1.51 13.82
CA ASN A 117 -15.37 -1.59 15.29
C ASN A 117 -13.96 -1.65 15.90
N ASP A 118 -12.90 -1.56 15.09
CA ASP A 118 -11.50 -1.65 15.55
C ASP A 118 -10.87 -0.29 15.88
N TYR A 119 -11.68 0.77 16.06
CA TYR A 119 -11.15 2.10 16.37
C TYR A 119 -10.22 2.12 17.60
N GLY A 120 -10.50 1.30 18.63
CA GLY A 120 -9.65 1.17 19.80
C GLY A 120 -8.26 0.59 19.47
N LYS A 121 -8.20 -0.44 18.63
CA LYS A 121 -6.94 -1.03 18.17
C LYS A 121 -6.15 -0.05 17.28
N LEU A 122 -6.86 0.72 16.44
CA LEU A 122 -6.24 1.76 15.63
C LEU A 122 -5.66 2.88 16.51
N GLU A 123 -6.38 3.31 17.55
CA GLU A 123 -5.90 4.27 18.53
C GLU A 123 -4.64 3.77 19.27
N GLU A 124 -4.62 2.49 19.69
CA GLU A 124 -3.44 1.87 20.29
C GLU A 124 -2.24 1.91 19.35
N THR A 125 -2.46 1.65 18.06
CA THR A 125 -1.41 1.76 17.02
C THR A 125 -0.87 3.19 16.94
N PHE A 126 -1.73 4.20 16.95
CA PHE A 126 -1.30 5.59 16.95
C PHE A 126 -0.51 5.95 18.22
N ARG A 127 -1.00 5.56 19.40
CA ARG A 127 -0.28 5.78 20.66
C ARG A 127 1.10 5.14 20.66
N LYS A 128 1.20 3.92 20.16
CA LYS A 128 2.45 3.16 20.10
C LYS A 128 3.52 3.84 19.25
N TYR A 129 3.16 4.32 18.06
CA TYR A 129 4.15 4.75 17.06
C TYR A 129 4.34 6.27 17.02
N VAL A 130 3.31 7.04 17.35
CA VAL A 130 3.32 8.51 17.17
C VAL A 130 2.74 9.26 18.36
N GLY A 131 2.62 8.61 19.52
CA GLY A 131 1.96 9.16 20.72
C GLY A 131 2.78 10.14 21.56
N HIS A 132 4.08 10.35 21.28
CA HIS A 132 5.01 11.03 22.18
C HIS A 132 5.54 12.39 21.68
N GLY A 133 4.76 13.10 20.87
CA GLY A 133 5.06 14.49 20.52
C GLY A 133 5.81 14.66 19.19
N LYS A 134 6.30 15.89 18.96
CA LYS A 134 7.02 16.36 17.78
C LYS A 134 6.33 16.18 16.43
N GLY A 135 5.05 15.82 16.39
CA GLY A 135 4.32 15.52 15.16
C GLY A 135 4.44 16.60 14.09
N MET A 136 4.23 17.87 14.47
CA MET A 136 4.32 18.98 13.51
C MET A 136 5.71 19.15 12.89
N ALA A 137 6.79 18.94 13.66
CA ALA A 137 8.15 19.03 13.15
C ALA A 137 8.41 17.92 12.12
N ILE A 138 8.04 16.68 12.44
CA ILE A 138 8.19 15.53 11.57
C ILE A 138 7.33 15.69 10.30
N LEU A 139 6.09 16.17 10.45
CA LEU A 139 5.23 16.45 9.30
C LEU A 139 5.87 17.50 8.37
N TYR A 140 6.47 18.54 8.94
CA TYR A 140 7.17 19.57 8.17
C TYR A 140 8.38 18.99 7.41
N GLU A 141 9.16 18.11 8.03
CA GLU A 141 10.29 17.44 7.37
C GLU A 141 9.82 16.56 6.18
N ILE A 142 8.73 15.81 6.36
CA ILE A 142 8.13 15.01 5.29
C ILE A 142 7.58 15.91 4.16
N ALA A 143 6.82 16.95 4.52
CA ALA A 143 6.16 17.81 3.54
C ALA A 143 7.15 18.64 2.71
N ASN A 144 8.29 19.01 3.28
CA ASN A 144 9.32 19.79 2.61
C ASN A 144 10.49 18.93 2.09
N GLY A 145 10.47 17.64 2.33
CA GLY A 145 11.44 16.68 1.80
C GLY A 145 11.44 16.71 0.27
N LYS A 146 12.63 16.82 -0.31
CA LYS A 146 12.77 16.78 -1.78
C LYS A 146 12.36 15.42 -2.30
N ILE A 147 11.66 15.41 -3.43
CA ILE A 147 11.29 14.17 -4.10
C ILE A 147 12.47 13.71 -4.96
N ARG A 148 13.20 12.75 -4.43
CA ARG A 148 14.39 12.16 -5.06
C ARG A 148 14.46 10.67 -4.74
N PRO A 149 14.89 9.84 -5.70
CA PRO A 149 15.10 8.42 -5.42
C PRO A 149 16.17 8.23 -4.35
N SER A 150 15.91 7.37 -3.39
CA SER A 150 16.87 6.94 -2.39
C SER A 150 17.98 6.10 -3.05
N LYS A 151 19.14 6.00 -2.38
CA LYS A 151 20.23 5.15 -2.87
C LYS A 151 19.78 3.69 -3.02
N LYS A 152 18.98 3.18 -2.07
CA LYS A 152 18.41 1.83 -2.14
C LYS A 152 17.53 1.62 -3.38
N LEU A 153 16.71 2.63 -3.74
CA LEU A 153 15.89 2.54 -4.95
C LEU A 153 16.75 2.52 -6.21
N VAL A 154 17.80 3.33 -6.26
CA VAL A 154 18.73 3.33 -7.39
C VAL A 154 19.46 1.99 -7.51
N GLU A 155 19.92 1.43 -6.40
CA GLU A 155 20.55 0.09 -6.35
C GLU A 155 19.54 -1.02 -6.77
N CYS A 156 18.26 -0.90 -6.36
CA CYS A 156 17.22 -1.82 -6.80
C CYS A 156 16.97 -1.72 -8.32
N ILE A 157 16.91 -0.53 -8.88
CA ILE A 157 16.80 -0.33 -10.34
C ILE A 157 18.01 -0.94 -11.07
N ASP A 158 19.21 -0.78 -10.53
CA ASP A 158 20.42 -1.40 -11.10
C ASP A 158 20.33 -2.94 -11.06
N SER A 159 19.79 -3.51 -9.98
CA SER A 159 19.56 -4.95 -9.85
C SER A 159 18.51 -5.50 -10.83
N LEU A 160 17.53 -4.69 -11.24
CA LEU A 160 16.55 -5.07 -12.28
C LEU A 160 17.23 -5.30 -13.65
N TYR A 161 18.22 -4.47 -14.01
CA TYR A 161 19.02 -4.71 -15.21
C TYR A 161 19.83 -6.01 -15.14
N GLN A 162 20.02 -6.55 -13.94
CA GLN A 162 20.67 -7.84 -13.68
C GLN A 162 19.69 -9.02 -13.56
N GLY A 163 18.38 -8.78 -13.74
CA GLY A 163 17.34 -9.80 -13.77
C GLY A 163 16.64 -10.10 -12.44
N ASN A 164 16.75 -9.22 -11.46
CA ASN A 164 16.01 -9.33 -10.20
C ASN A 164 14.70 -8.52 -10.26
N ASP A 165 13.56 -9.16 -9.98
CA ASP A 165 12.20 -8.64 -10.21
C ASP A 165 11.59 -7.91 -9.00
N ASP A 166 12.29 -6.91 -8.44
CA ASP A 166 11.74 -6.12 -7.32
C ASP A 166 11.12 -4.79 -7.79
N PHE A 167 9.92 -4.85 -8.41
CA PHE A 167 9.14 -3.67 -8.76
C PHE A 167 8.13 -3.28 -7.68
N ILE A 168 8.05 -1.98 -7.36
CA ILE A 168 6.94 -1.42 -6.59
C ILE A 168 5.82 -1.06 -7.59
N LEU A 169 4.89 -1.99 -7.80
CA LEU A 169 3.69 -1.75 -8.60
C LEU A 169 2.63 -1.09 -7.73
N ILE A 170 1.94 -0.09 -8.27
CA ILE A 170 0.95 0.72 -7.56
C ILE A 170 -0.42 0.53 -8.21
N ASP A 171 -1.44 0.24 -7.39
CA ASP A 171 -2.86 0.21 -7.77
C ASP A 171 -3.11 -0.55 -9.10
N GLU A 172 -3.59 0.15 -10.13
CA GLU A 172 -3.95 -0.47 -11.41
C GLU A 172 -2.78 -1.19 -12.11
N GLN A 173 -1.53 -0.80 -11.85
CA GLN A 173 -0.36 -1.51 -12.38
C GLN A 173 -0.26 -2.91 -11.77
N ASN A 174 -0.45 -3.02 -10.44
CA ASN A 174 -0.45 -4.32 -9.77
C ASN A 174 -1.64 -5.18 -10.21
N VAL A 175 -2.83 -4.60 -10.32
CA VAL A 175 -4.03 -5.30 -10.83
C VAL A 175 -3.77 -5.86 -12.24
N ALA A 176 -3.21 -5.05 -13.14
CA ALA A 176 -2.88 -5.47 -14.49
C ALA A 176 -1.83 -6.60 -14.49
N TYR A 177 -0.75 -6.44 -13.74
CA TYR A 177 0.33 -7.41 -13.63
C TYR A 177 -0.16 -8.77 -13.10
N GLN A 178 -0.84 -8.78 -11.95
CA GLN A 178 -1.37 -10.00 -11.34
C GLN A 178 -2.39 -10.70 -12.24
N THR A 179 -3.24 -9.92 -12.92
CA THR A 179 -4.23 -10.47 -13.87
C THR A 179 -3.56 -11.11 -15.09
N ILE A 180 -2.49 -10.50 -15.62
CA ILE A 180 -1.71 -11.06 -16.73
C ILE A 180 -1.03 -12.36 -16.31
N LEU A 181 -0.35 -12.38 -15.16
CA LEU A 181 0.30 -13.57 -14.63
C LEU A 181 -0.72 -14.71 -14.50
N LYS A 182 -1.85 -14.45 -13.85
CA LYS A 182 -2.89 -15.48 -13.66
C LYS A 182 -3.41 -16.02 -14.99
N LYS A 183 -3.63 -15.15 -15.97
CA LYS A 183 -4.07 -15.60 -17.31
C LYS A 183 -2.99 -16.33 -18.09
N SER A 184 -1.71 -16.05 -17.85
CA SER A 184 -0.60 -16.75 -18.50
C SER A 184 -0.39 -18.18 -17.98
N GLU A 185 -0.91 -18.49 -16.78
CA GLU A 185 -0.91 -19.85 -16.21
C GLU A 185 -1.95 -20.78 -16.87
N ASP A 186 -2.95 -20.21 -17.57
CA ASP A 186 -3.95 -20.99 -18.30
C ASP A 186 -3.35 -21.54 -19.60
N LEU A 187 -2.89 -22.79 -19.55
CA LEU A 187 -2.26 -23.50 -20.67
C LEU A 187 -3.25 -24.14 -21.63
N ASP A 188 -4.53 -24.20 -21.28
CA ASP A 188 -5.56 -24.91 -22.04
C ASP A 188 -6.05 -24.13 -23.26
N HIS A 189 -5.86 -22.81 -23.30
CA HIS A 189 -6.34 -21.94 -24.36
C HIS A 189 -5.28 -20.96 -24.85
N LYS A 190 -5.15 -20.82 -26.18
CA LYS A 190 -4.39 -19.71 -26.76
C LYS A 190 -5.12 -18.40 -26.47
N SER A 191 -4.50 -17.51 -25.74
CA SER A 191 -5.05 -16.20 -25.44
C SER A 191 -4.11 -15.08 -25.89
N THR A 192 -4.69 -13.95 -26.27
CA THR A 192 -3.95 -12.70 -26.52
C THR A 192 -4.35 -11.70 -25.47
N ILE A 193 -3.39 -11.21 -24.72
CA ILE A 193 -3.61 -10.19 -23.70
C ILE A 193 -3.20 -8.84 -24.26
N ILE A 194 -4.12 -7.88 -24.29
CA ILE A 194 -3.86 -6.51 -24.75
C ILE A 194 -3.90 -5.58 -23.54
N VAL A 195 -2.75 -5.00 -23.19
CA VAL A 195 -2.63 -4.00 -22.12
C VAL A 195 -2.73 -2.61 -22.73
N LYS A 196 -3.75 -1.85 -22.33
CA LYS A 196 -3.96 -0.47 -22.79
C LYS A 196 -3.73 0.49 -21.63
N GLY A 197 -2.99 1.56 -21.86
CA GLY A 197 -2.78 2.61 -20.88
C GLY A 197 -2.32 3.91 -21.58
N GLY A 198 -2.58 5.05 -20.94
CA GLY A 198 -2.15 6.37 -21.41
C GLY A 198 -0.62 6.57 -21.33
N PRO A 199 -0.09 7.69 -21.80
CA PRO A 199 1.32 8.05 -21.59
C PRO A 199 1.65 8.10 -20.10
N GLY A 200 2.82 7.61 -19.71
CA GLY A 200 3.29 7.66 -18.31
C GLY A 200 2.68 6.63 -17.35
N THR A 201 1.91 5.66 -17.84
CA THR A 201 1.30 4.61 -17.00
C THR A 201 2.19 3.38 -16.75
N GLY A 202 3.49 3.45 -17.08
CA GLY A 202 4.46 2.36 -16.79
C GLY A 202 4.31 1.12 -17.68
N LYS A 203 4.01 1.28 -18.94
CA LYS A 203 3.87 0.17 -19.91
C LYS A 203 5.19 -0.31 -20.54
N SER A 204 6.32 0.11 -20.06
CA SER A 204 7.63 -0.31 -20.59
C SER A 204 8.04 -1.68 -20.10
#